data_1c31969bdfff7647f105cd25f4c11434
#
_entry.id   1c31969bdfff7647f105cd25f4c11434
#
_cell.length_a   1.000
_cell.length_b   1.000
_cell.length_c   1.000
_cell.angle_alpha   90.00
_cell.angle_beta   90.00
_cell.angle_gamma   90.00
#
_symmetry.space_group_name_H-M   'P 1'
#
loop_
_entity.id
_entity.type
_entity.pdbx_description
1 polymer ?
#
loop_
_entity_poly.entity_id
_entity_poly.type
_entity_poly.pdbx_seq_one_letter_code
_entity_poly.pdbx_strand_id
1 'polypeptide(L)'
;GDVPQGNGDTSLVLFGEKITPNQHKLVKEFVLLDNFYADGEVSADGHNWSTSANATDFLEKNWVTSYGGRGGTYPGEGKRDVANPKKGFIWDYCKRAGVSYRTYGEFADGGKANIPALENHFCPYFTGYNLSVPDTTRFSQWKREFDSLVAVNAVPQFNTVRFGNDHTEGQRTGRPTPFAHVADNDLAVGLFIEH
;
A
#
# COMPACT_ATOMS: atom_id res chain seq x y z
N GLY A 1 19.83 -10.15 0.73
CA GLY A 1 19.78 -8.80 0.27
C GLY A 1 21.16 -8.16 0.21
N ASP A 2 21.21 -6.91 -0.21
CA ASP A 2 22.43 -6.11 -0.38
C ASP A 2 22.73 -5.18 0.81
N VAL A 3 21.99 -5.32 1.90
CA VAL A 3 22.26 -4.63 3.17
C VAL A 3 22.97 -5.59 4.15
N PRO A 4 24.04 -5.13 4.87
CA PRO A 4 24.83 -5.99 5.72
C PRO A 4 24.06 -6.69 6.86
N GLN A 5 22.95 -6.09 7.30
CA GLN A 5 22.10 -6.62 8.37
C GLN A 5 21.16 -7.74 7.88
N GLY A 6 20.95 -7.85 6.57
CA GLY A 6 20.03 -8.82 6.01
C GLY A 6 20.70 -10.17 5.75
N ASN A 7 19.94 -11.25 5.84
CA ASN A 7 20.39 -12.63 5.58
C ASN A 7 19.96 -13.16 4.19
N GLY A 8 19.34 -12.32 3.36
CA GLY A 8 18.92 -12.69 2.01
C GLY A 8 20.11 -12.82 1.04
N ASP A 9 19.92 -13.63 0.00
CA ASP A 9 20.91 -13.81 -1.07
C ASP A 9 21.08 -12.54 -1.91
N THR A 10 22.30 -12.03 -1.99
CA THR A 10 22.62 -10.82 -2.75
C THR A 10 22.44 -10.98 -4.26
N SER A 11 22.53 -12.19 -4.78
CA SER A 11 22.32 -12.49 -6.21
C SER A 11 20.86 -12.29 -6.67
N LEU A 12 19.92 -12.25 -5.72
CA LEU A 12 18.49 -12.07 -5.97
C LEU A 12 18.04 -10.60 -5.92
N VAL A 13 18.94 -9.67 -5.67
CA VAL A 13 18.63 -8.23 -5.61
C VAL A 13 18.30 -7.70 -6.99
N LEU A 14 17.09 -7.16 -7.16
CA LEU A 14 16.63 -6.54 -8.41
C LEU A 14 16.88 -5.03 -8.42
N PHE A 15 16.65 -4.36 -7.29
CA PHE A 15 16.73 -2.91 -7.14
C PHE A 15 17.63 -2.57 -5.95
N GLY A 16 18.96 -2.52 -6.21
CA GLY A 16 19.95 -2.18 -5.18
C GLY A 16 19.93 -0.71 -4.77
N GLU A 17 20.82 -0.33 -3.85
CA GLU A 17 20.91 1.02 -3.24
C GLU A 17 20.93 2.18 -4.23
N LYS A 18 21.47 1.98 -5.46
CA LYS A 18 21.46 3.03 -6.51
C LYS A 18 20.04 3.40 -6.98
N ILE A 19 19.08 2.49 -6.84
CA ILE A 19 17.69 2.68 -7.26
C ILE A 19 16.81 3.01 -6.05
N THR A 20 17.13 2.46 -4.88
CA THR A 20 16.36 2.60 -3.65
C THR A 20 17.19 3.18 -2.49
N PRO A 21 17.85 4.35 -2.67
CA PRO A 21 18.72 4.92 -1.64
C PRO A 21 18.00 5.28 -0.34
N ASN A 22 16.75 5.74 -0.41
CA ASN A 22 15.97 6.12 0.76
C ASN A 22 15.55 4.90 1.58
N GLN A 23 15.05 3.85 0.92
CA GLN A 23 14.71 2.59 1.60
C GLN A 23 15.96 1.95 2.23
N HIS A 24 17.11 1.99 1.56
CA HIS A 24 18.38 1.53 2.12
C HIS A 24 18.83 2.36 3.33
N LYS A 25 18.63 3.68 3.30
CA LYS A 25 18.88 4.56 4.45
C LYS A 25 17.98 4.17 5.63
N LEU A 26 16.69 4.00 5.41
CA LEU A 26 15.76 3.58 6.46
C LEU A 26 16.15 2.25 7.10
N VAL A 27 16.54 1.26 6.30
CA VAL A 27 17.02 -0.05 6.80
C VAL A 27 18.29 0.09 7.64
N LYS A 28 19.19 1.02 7.32
CA LYS A 28 20.42 1.26 8.07
C LYS A 28 20.15 2.00 9.38
N GLU A 29 19.14 2.86 9.44
CA GLU A 29 18.83 3.70 10.60
C GLU A 29 17.81 3.07 11.55
N PHE A 30 16.93 2.19 11.05
CA PHE A 30 15.84 1.57 11.80
C PHE A 30 15.95 0.05 11.82
N VAL A 31 14.84 -0.62 12.15
CA VAL A 31 14.78 -2.09 12.23
C VAL A 31 14.51 -2.69 10.86
N LEU A 32 15.33 -3.64 10.44
CA LEU A 32 15.09 -4.50 9.28
C LEU A 32 14.43 -5.80 9.73
N LEU A 33 13.25 -6.09 9.19
CA LEU A 33 12.56 -7.37 9.37
C LEU A 33 12.91 -8.30 8.20
N ASP A 34 14.11 -8.87 8.20
CA ASP A 34 14.65 -9.67 7.09
C ASP A 34 14.14 -11.10 7.00
N ASN A 35 13.41 -11.55 8.03
CA ASN A 35 12.67 -12.81 8.05
C ASN A 35 11.15 -12.60 8.03
N PHE A 36 10.68 -11.53 7.41
CA PHE A 36 9.27 -11.29 7.23
C PHE A 36 8.77 -12.00 5.97
N TYR A 37 7.88 -12.97 6.16
CA TYR A 37 7.33 -13.78 5.08
C TYR A 37 5.93 -13.33 4.70
N ALA A 38 5.62 -13.40 3.39
CA ALA A 38 4.26 -13.21 2.92
C ALA A 38 3.38 -14.39 3.35
N ASP A 39 2.22 -14.10 3.87
CA ASP A 39 1.21 -15.07 4.31
C ASP A 39 0.05 -15.22 3.30
N GLY A 40 0.17 -14.59 2.13
CA GLY A 40 -0.77 -14.66 1.02
C GLY A 40 -0.05 -14.75 -0.31
N GLU A 41 -0.59 -15.50 -1.26
CA GLU A 41 0.04 -15.69 -2.58
C GLU A 41 -0.18 -14.52 -3.54
N VAL A 42 -1.24 -13.72 -3.32
CA VAL A 42 -1.62 -12.61 -4.20
C VAL A 42 -2.00 -11.38 -3.40
N SER A 43 -1.99 -10.20 -4.06
CA SER A 43 -2.30 -8.92 -3.39
C SER A 43 -3.66 -8.92 -2.70
N ALA A 44 -4.68 -9.55 -3.26
CA ALA A 44 -6.01 -9.65 -2.63
C ALA A 44 -5.94 -10.28 -1.24
N ASP A 45 -5.15 -11.33 -1.09
CA ASP A 45 -4.84 -11.97 0.19
C ASP A 45 -4.05 -11.05 1.10
N GLY A 46 -2.93 -10.53 0.59
CA GLY A 46 -2.01 -9.70 1.35
C GLY A 46 -2.68 -8.45 1.94
N HIS A 47 -3.57 -7.79 1.19
CA HIS A 47 -4.35 -6.67 1.69
C HIS A 47 -5.31 -7.07 2.82
N ASN A 48 -5.94 -8.25 2.73
CA ASN A 48 -6.78 -8.74 3.81
C ASN A 48 -5.96 -9.14 5.04
N TRP A 49 -4.86 -9.88 4.86
CA TRP A 49 -3.98 -10.26 5.97
C TRP A 49 -3.41 -9.06 6.71
N SER A 50 -2.89 -8.07 5.98
CA SER A 50 -2.29 -6.86 6.57
C SER A 50 -3.31 -5.97 7.30
N THR A 51 -4.57 -5.96 6.87
CA THR A 51 -5.60 -5.06 7.40
C THR A 51 -6.62 -5.73 8.31
N SER A 52 -6.65 -7.06 8.38
CA SER A 52 -7.59 -7.79 9.23
C SER A 52 -7.02 -9.03 9.92
N ALA A 53 -5.74 -9.36 9.68
CA ALA A 53 -5.09 -10.59 10.11
C ALA A 53 -5.93 -11.85 9.75
N ASN A 54 -6.66 -11.78 8.65
CA ASN A 54 -7.55 -12.84 8.18
C ASN A 54 -7.89 -12.66 6.70
N ALA A 55 -7.68 -13.69 5.89
CA ALA A 55 -8.30 -13.84 4.58
C ALA A 55 -9.48 -14.80 4.69
N THR A 56 -10.62 -14.47 4.06
CA THR A 56 -11.80 -15.32 4.12
C THR A 56 -11.63 -16.55 3.23
N ASP A 57 -12.31 -17.64 3.58
CA ASP A 57 -12.36 -18.86 2.76
C ASP A 57 -12.80 -18.57 1.30
N PHE A 58 -13.72 -17.61 1.14
CA PHE A 58 -14.12 -17.17 -0.19
C PHE A 58 -12.95 -16.56 -0.96
N LEU A 59 -12.20 -15.65 -0.34
CA LEU A 59 -11.06 -14.99 -0.97
C LEU A 59 -9.99 -16.01 -1.38
N GLU A 60 -9.59 -16.87 -0.44
CA GLU A 60 -8.59 -17.93 -0.64
C GLU A 60 -8.93 -18.87 -1.80
N LYS A 61 -10.20 -19.23 -1.96
CA LYS A 61 -10.65 -20.14 -3.01
C LYS A 61 -10.94 -19.48 -4.35
N ASN A 62 -11.19 -18.18 -4.38
CA ASN A 62 -11.71 -17.51 -5.58
C ASN A 62 -10.73 -16.52 -6.22
N TRP A 63 -9.64 -16.13 -5.59
CA TRP A 63 -8.70 -15.18 -6.16
C TRP A 63 -8.15 -15.62 -7.52
N VAL A 64 -7.98 -16.92 -7.72
CA VAL A 64 -7.47 -17.51 -8.98
C VAL A 64 -8.31 -17.15 -10.20
N THR A 65 -9.60 -16.81 -10.03
CA THR A 65 -10.48 -16.45 -11.14
C THR A 65 -10.23 -15.04 -11.68
N SER A 66 -9.61 -14.18 -10.91
CA SER A 66 -9.38 -12.77 -11.25
C SER A 66 -7.93 -12.45 -11.64
N TYR A 67 -7.01 -13.38 -11.47
CA TYR A 67 -5.61 -13.21 -11.83
C TYR A 67 -5.24 -13.94 -13.12
N GLY A 68 -4.11 -13.55 -13.74
CA GLY A 68 -3.62 -14.19 -14.94
C GLY A 68 -4.52 -14.03 -16.17
N GLY A 69 -5.26 -12.92 -16.28
CA GLY A 69 -6.10 -12.64 -17.44
C GLY A 69 -7.37 -13.48 -17.55
N ARG A 70 -7.78 -14.15 -16.47
CA ARG A 70 -8.95 -15.05 -16.47
C ARG A 70 -10.30 -14.33 -16.44
N GLY A 71 -10.32 -13.00 -16.30
CA GLY A 71 -11.52 -12.18 -16.46
C GLY A 71 -12.51 -12.19 -15.28
N GLY A 72 -12.17 -12.80 -14.16
CA GLY A 72 -12.98 -12.76 -12.93
C GLY A 72 -12.92 -11.40 -12.23
N THR A 73 -13.85 -11.16 -11.30
CA THR A 73 -13.87 -9.93 -10.51
C THR A 73 -12.84 -10.00 -9.40
N TYR A 74 -12.02 -8.95 -9.27
CA TYR A 74 -11.06 -8.80 -8.17
C TYR A 74 -11.80 -8.84 -6.81
N PRO A 75 -11.47 -9.80 -5.92
CA PRO A 75 -12.25 -10.02 -4.71
C PRO A 75 -11.78 -9.21 -3.49
N GLY A 76 -10.58 -8.60 -3.55
CA GLY A 76 -9.93 -7.95 -2.42
C GLY A 76 -10.33 -6.50 -2.19
N GLU A 77 -9.70 -5.89 -1.20
CA GLU A 77 -9.79 -4.47 -0.86
C GLU A 77 -11.23 -3.96 -0.62
N GLY A 78 -12.05 -4.78 0.03
CA GLY A 78 -13.43 -4.41 0.36
C GLY A 78 -14.41 -4.38 -0.81
N LYS A 79 -13.98 -4.71 -2.04
CA LYS A 79 -14.81 -4.63 -3.25
C LYS A 79 -15.94 -5.66 -3.32
N ARG A 80 -15.89 -6.69 -2.49
CA ARG A 80 -16.91 -7.75 -2.40
C ARG A 80 -17.18 -8.12 -0.95
N ASP A 81 -18.39 -7.91 -0.48
CA ASP A 81 -18.79 -8.17 0.92
C ASP A 81 -18.50 -9.60 1.37
N VAL A 82 -18.71 -10.59 0.48
CA VAL A 82 -18.45 -12.00 0.79
C VAL A 82 -16.96 -12.30 1.04
N ALA A 83 -16.06 -11.46 0.53
CA ALA A 83 -14.63 -11.56 0.75
C ALA A 83 -14.16 -10.79 1.99
N ASN A 84 -15.05 -9.99 2.61
CA ASN A 84 -14.71 -9.19 3.78
C ASN A 84 -14.80 -10.04 5.06
N PRO A 85 -13.83 -9.92 5.98
CA PRO A 85 -13.91 -10.58 7.28
C PRO A 85 -15.13 -10.12 8.08
N LYS A 86 -15.81 -11.05 8.77
CA LYS A 86 -17.03 -10.75 9.54
C LYS A 86 -16.82 -9.68 10.62
N LYS A 87 -15.63 -9.57 11.18
CA LYS A 87 -15.29 -8.57 12.20
C LYS A 87 -14.80 -7.24 11.61
N GLY A 88 -14.71 -7.15 10.28
CA GLY A 88 -14.20 -6.01 9.55
C GLY A 88 -12.68 -5.93 9.53
N PHE A 89 -12.18 -4.79 9.11
CA PHE A 89 -10.77 -4.48 8.93
C PHE A 89 -10.24 -3.60 10.07
N ILE A 90 -8.97 -3.26 10.06
CA ILE A 90 -8.32 -2.47 11.11
C ILE A 90 -9.07 -1.15 11.39
N TRP A 91 -9.65 -0.53 10.38
CA TRP A 91 -10.43 0.70 10.53
C TRP A 91 -11.75 0.47 11.32
N ASP A 92 -12.38 -0.71 11.18
CA ASP A 92 -13.53 -1.08 12.01
C ASP A 92 -13.12 -1.22 13.49
N TYR A 93 -11.90 -1.75 13.73
CA TYR A 93 -11.34 -1.84 15.08
C TYR A 93 -10.99 -0.46 15.64
N CYS A 94 -10.36 0.42 14.85
CA CYS A 94 -10.12 1.80 15.22
C CYS A 94 -11.43 2.50 15.63
N LYS A 95 -12.48 2.39 14.80
CA LYS A 95 -13.81 2.95 15.09
C LYS A 95 -14.38 2.45 16.40
N ARG A 96 -14.32 1.15 16.67
CA ARG A 96 -14.80 0.55 17.94
C ARG A 96 -13.97 0.99 19.15
N ALA A 97 -12.68 1.25 18.95
CA ALA A 97 -11.77 1.68 20.02
C ALA A 97 -11.73 3.20 20.21
N GLY A 98 -12.46 3.98 19.42
CA GLY A 98 -12.40 5.44 19.47
C GLY A 98 -11.07 6.04 18.99
N VAL A 99 -10.29 5.27 18.22
CA VAL A 99 -9.04 5.74 17.58
C VAL A 99 -9.40 6.44 16.28
N SER A 100 -8.97 7.69 16.11
CA SER A 100 -9.17 8.42 14.86
C SER A 100 -8.28 7.85 13.76
N TYR A 101 -8.80 7.76 12.54
CA TYR A 101 -8.07 7.16 11.42
C TYR A 101 -8.38 7.82 10.08
N ARG A 102 -7.46 7.64 9.13
CA ARG A 102 -7.58 8.11 7.75
C ARG A 102 -6.84 7.18 6.80
N THR A 103 -7.35 7.05 5.57
CA THR A 103 -6.68 6.30 4.50
C THR A 103 -6.42 7.16 3.27
N TYR A 104 -5.31 6.87 2.61
CA TYR A 104 -4.87 7.46 1.37
C TYR A 104 -4.59 6.34 0.37
N GLY A 105 -5.62 5.96 -0.38
CA GLY A 105 -5.55 4.96 -1.44
C GLY A 105 -5.73 3.49 -1.01
N GLU A 106 -5.66 3.18 0.28
CA GLU A 106 -5.91 1.82 0.76
C GLU A 106 -7.40 1.64 1.05
N PHE A 107 -8.05 0.68 0.41
CA PHE A 107 -9.51 0.43 0.42
C PHE A 107 -10.37 1.65 0.06
N ALA A 108 -9.78 2.62 -0.61
CA ALA A 108 -10.47 3.80 -1.14
C ALA A 108 -9.83 4.19 -2.46
N ASP A 109 -10.63 4.35 -3.51
CA ASP A 109 -10.16 4.71 -4.84
C ASP A 109 -11.25 5.48 -5.61
N GLY A 110 -10.81 6.35 -6.55
CA GLY A 110 -11.72 7.14 -7.37
C GLY A 110 -12.69 8.01 -6.57
N GLY A 111 -12.27 8.51 -5.40
CA GLY A 111 -13.09 9.32 -4.51
C GLY A 111 -14.19 8.57 -3.77
N LYS A 112 -14.04 7.25 -3.61
CA LYS A 112 -15.00 6.38 -2.91
C LYS A 112 -14.32 5.46 -1.93
N ALA A 113 -14.95 5.24 -0.77
CA ALA A 113 -14.59 4.17 0.15
C ALA A 113 -15.16 2.83 -0.35
N ASN A 114 -14.37 1.75 -0.22
CA ASN A 114 -14.81 0.40 -0.58
C ASN A 114 -15.54 -0.30 0.58
N ILE A 115 -15.38 0.22 1.81
CA ILE A 115 -16.00 -0.35 3.03
C ILE A 115 -16.65 0.76 3.87
N PRO A 116 -17.73 0.46 4.58
CA PRO A 116 -18.46 1.46 5.36
C PRO A 116 -17.63 2.18 6.44
N ALA A 117 -16.64 1.49 7.04
CA ALA A 117 -15.77 2.08 8.04
C ALA A 117 -14.94 3.26 7.50
N LEU A 118 -14.67 3.30 6.20
CA LEU A 118 -13.89 4.36 5.56
C LEU A 118 -14.72 5.50 4.99
N GLU A 119 -16.05 5.44 5.07
CA GLU A 119 -16.88 6.57 4.66
C GLU A 119 -16.51 7.84 5.45
N ASN A 120 -16.17 8.91 4.74
CA ASN A 120 -15.65 10.17 5.30
C ASN A 120 -14.26 10.08 5.98
N HIS A 121 -13.59 8.92 5.92
CA HIS A 121 -12.27 8.69 6.50
C HIS A 121 -11.17 8.42 5.46
N PHE A 122 -11.33 8.92 4.25
CA PHE A 122 -10.34 8.82 3.16
C PHE A 122 -10.11 10.19 2.52
N CYS A 123 -8.96 10.35 1.86
CA CYS A 123 -8.66 11.53 1.07
C CYS A 123 -9.31 11.42 -0.32
N PRO A 124 -10.31 12.25 -0.68
CA PRO A 124 -11.10 12.07 -1.89
C PRO A 124 -10.35 12.39 -3.19
N TYR A 125 -9.23 13.09 -3.11
CA TYR A 125 -8.40 13.44 -4.27
C TYR A 125 -7.07 12.68 -4.31
N PHE A 126 -6.83 11.77 -3.37
CA PHE A 126 -5.66 10.90 -3.42
C PHE A 126 -5.87 9.84 -4.51
N THR A 127 -4.89 9.72 -5.39
CA THR A 127 -4.95 8.72 -6.46
C THR A 127 -4.64 7.34 -5.91
N GLY A 128 -5.60 6.44 -5.97
CA GLY A 128 -5.45 5.04 -5.61
C GLY A 128 -4.51 4.28 -6.58
N TYR A 129 -4.76 3.00 -6.78
CA TYR A 129 -3.91 2.15 -7.61
C TYR A 129 -4.02 2.51 -9.10
N ASN A 130 -3.10 3.32 -9.57
CA ASN A 130 -2.93 3.70 -10.97
C ASN A 130 -1.45 3.93 -11.29
N LEU A 131 -0.80 2.96 -11.92
CA LEU A 131 0.64 2.99 -12.21
C LEU A 131 1.06 4.08 -13.22
N SER A 132 0.11 4.75 -13.87
CA SER A 132 0.38 5.91 -14.73
C SER A 132 0.63 7.19 -13.93
N VAL A 133 0.35 7.20 -12.63
CA VAL A 133 0.54 8.34 -11.74
C VAL A 133 1.77 8.07 -10.86
N PRO A 134 2.79 8.94 -10.86
CA PRO A 134 3.95 8.81 -10.01
C PRO A 134 3.61 8.81 -8.51
N ASP A 135 4.37 8.08 -7.70
CA ASP A 135 4.22 8.10 -6.24
C ASP A 135 4.65 9.45 -5.63
N THR A 136 5.56 10.17 -6.28
CA THR A 136 5.89 11.57 -5.93
C THR A 136 4.68 12.50 -6.08
N THR A 137 3.77 12.22 -7.03
CA THR A 137 2.47 12.92 -7.13
C THR A 137 1.56 12.52 -5.97
N ARG A 138 1.48 11.23 -5.61
CA ARG A 138 0.73 10.75 -4.43
C ARG A 138 1.25 11.35 -3.14
N PHE A 139 2.56 11.46 -2.98
CA PHE A 139 3.16 12.19 -1.86
C PHE A 139 2.65 13.64 -1.79
N SER A 140 2.62 14.36 -2.92
CA SER A 140 2.13 15.75 -2.95
C SER A 140 0.64 15.85 -2.59
N GLN A 141 -0.17 14.87 -3.00
CA GLN A 141 -1.59 14.79 -2.63
C GLN A 141 -1.77 14.52 -1.14
N TRP A 142 -1.02 13.57 -0.57
CA TRP A 142 -1.01 13.29 0.86
C TRP A 142 -0.56 14.51 1.65
N LYS A 143 0.59 15.09 1.30
CA LYS A 143 1.16 16.26 1.97
C LYS A 143 0.18 17.41 2.06
N ARG A 144 -0.51 17.72 0.96
CA ARG A 144 -1.52 18.79 0.92
C ARG A 144 -2.59 18.63 1.99
N GLU A 145 -3.13 17.43 2.17
CA GLU A 145 -4.13 17.20 3.21
C GLU A 145 -3.50 17.13 4.59
N PHE A 146 -2.38 16.44 4.72
CA PHE A 146 -1.66 16.30 5.99
C PHE A 146 -1.30 17.66 6.58
N ASP A 147 -0.73 18.56 5.80
CA ASP A 147 -0.41 19.93 6.24
C ASP A 147 -1.66 20.68 6.73
N SER A 148 -2.78 20.50 6.06
CA SER A 148 -4.03 21.13 6.49
C SER A 148 -4.54 20.60 7.83
N LEU A 149 -4.36 19.30 8.07
CA LEU A 149 -4.72 18.66 9.34
C LEU A 149 -3.76 19.06 10.47
N VAL A 150 -2.46 19.16 10.17
CA VAL A 150 -1.46 19.66 11.12
C VAL A 150 -1.80 21.09 11.54
N ALA A 151 -2.13 21.98 10.59
CA ALA A 151 -2.44 23.37 10.86
C ALA A 151 -3.61 23.56 11.83
N VAL A 152 -4.53 22.62 11.92
CA VAL A 152 -5.68 22.66 12.83
C VAL A 152 -5.60 21.63 13.97
N ASN A 153 -4.43 21.01 14.17
CA ASN A 153 -4.17 19.98 15.19
C ASN A 153 -5.19 18.81 15.13
N ALA A 154 -5.50 18.34 13.92
CA ALA A 154 -6.51 17.31 13.67
C ALA A 154 -5.95 16.08 12.92
N VAL A 155 -4.63 15.84 13.01
CA VAL A 155 -4.02 14.64 12.40
C VAL A 155 -4.58 13.39 13.07
N PRO A 156 -5.16 12.44 12.30
CA PRO A 156 -5.66 11.19 12.88
C PRO A 156 -4.55 10.34 13.51
N GLN A 157 -4.89 9.60 14.55
CA GLN A 157 -3.95 8.74 15.28
C GLN A 157 -3.42 7.58 14.43
N PHE A 158 -4.23 7.09 13.48
CA PHE A 158 -3.86 6.02 12.57
C PHE A 158 -4.06 6.45 11.12
N ASN A 159 -3.00 6.40 10.33
CA ASN A 159 -3.04 6.74 8.91
C ASN A 159 -2.47 5.60 8.08
N THR A 160 -3.14 5.27 6.98
CA THR A 160 -2.64 4.33 5.97
C THR A 160 -2.41 5.08 4.66
N VAL A 161 -1.23 4.92 4.08
CA VAL A 161 -0.86 5.53 2.79
C VAL A 161 -0.38 4.43 1.85
N ARG A 162 -0.90 4.42 0.63
CA ARG A 162 -0.53 3.46 -0.40
C ARG A 162 0.23 4.13 -1.52
N PHE A 163 1.49 3.78 -1.67
CA PHE A 163 2.26 4.00 -2.89
C PHE A 163 2.19 2.75 -3.76
N GLY A 164 2.24 2.88 -5.07
CA GLY A 164 1.95 1.76 -5.96
C GLY A 164 3.00 1.51 -7.06
N ASN A 165 3.96 2.42 -7.26
CA ASN A 165 4.88 2.31 -8.40
C ASN A 165 5.97 1.25 -8.21
N ASP A 166 6.12 0.68 -7.01
CA ASP A 166 6.90 -0.53 -6.76
C ASP A 166 6.41 -1.73 -7.60
N HIS A 167 5.14 -1.77 -7.96
CA HIS A 167 4.56 -2.79 -8.85
C HIS A 167 5.11 -2.77 -10.26
N THR A 168 5.51 -1.60 -10.77
CA THR A 168 5.95 -1.37 -12.14
C THR A 168 4.92 -1.79 -13.22
N GLU A 169 5.17 -1.47 -14.47
CA GLU A 169 4.41 -1.98 -15.62
C GLU A 169 5.29 -2.90 -16.50
N GLY A 170 6.37 -3.44 -15.94
CA GLY A 170 7.31 -4.27 -16.64
C GLY A 170 7.97 -3.52 -17.80
N GLN A 171 8.03 -4.16 -18.97
CA GLN A 171 8.61 -3.57 -20.19
C GLN A 171 7.52 -3.06 -21.16
N ARG A 172 6.41 -2.58 -20.66
CA ARG A 172 5.32 -2.08 -21.49
C ARG A 172 5.74 -0.82 -22.23
N THR A 173 5.60 -0.83 -23.56
CA THR A 173 5.95 0.31 -24.42
C THR A 173 5.20 1.58 -24.02
N GLY A 174 5.90 2.70 -23.96
CA GLY A 174 5.33 4.01 -23.58
C GLY A 174 5.13 4.20 -22.07
N ARG A 175 5.67 3.29 -21.26
CA ARG A 175 5.65 3.39 -19.79
C ARG A 175 7.08 3.54 -19.25
N PRO A 176 7.25 4.10 -18.04
CA PRO A 176 8.54 4.11 -17.36
C PRO A 176 9.09 2.70 -17.21
N THR A 177 10.41 2.58 -17.21
CA THR A 177 11.06 1.29 -16.91
C THR A 177 10.80 0.86 -15.47
N PRO A 178 10.91 -0.44 -15.12
CA PRO A 178 10.84 -0.89 -13.74
C PRO A 178 11.78 -0.11 -12.80
N PHE A 179 13.01 0.17 -13.24
CA PHE A 179 13.96 0.98 -12.45
C PHE A 179 13.43 2.40 -12.18
N ALA A 180 12.83 3.04 -13.18
CA ALA A 180 12.29 4.39 -13.02
C ALA A 180 11.05 4.40 -12.09
N HIS A 181 10.16 3.40 -12.20
CA HIS A 181 9.02 3.28 -11.31
C HIS A 181 9.45 3.07 -9.85
N VAL A 182 10.36 2.13 -9.61
CA VAL A 182 10.85 1.84 -8.23
C VAL A 182 11.65 3.02 -7.67
N ALA A 183 12.43 3.72 -8.48
CA ALA A 183 13.13 4.93 -8.04
C ALA A 183 12.18 6.07 -7.67
N ASP A 184 11.06 6.25 -8.41
CA ASP A 184 10.02 7.23 -8.06
C ASP A 184 9.31 6.84 -6.74
N ASN A 185 9.01 5.55 -6.55
CA ASN A 185 8.48 5.04 -5.29
C ASN A 185 9.44 5.30 -4.12
N ASP A 186 10.72 4.97 -4.27
CA ASP A 186 11.74 5.21 -3.24
C ASP A 186 11.86 6.70 -2.88
N LEU A 187 11.85 7.58 -3.88
CA LEU A 187 11.88 9.02 -3.66
C LEU A 187 10.63 9.48 -2.90
N ALA A 188 9.45 8.98 -3.26
CA ALA A 188 8.22 9.31 -2.56
C ALA A 188 8.23 8.84 -1.10
N VAL A 189 8.77 7.66 -0.82
CA VAL A 189 8.97 7.14 0.55
C VAL A 189 9.92 8.04 1.33
N GLY A 190 11.05 8.44 0.74
CA GLY A 190 12.00 9.36 1.38
C GLY A 190 11.36 10.70 1.75
N LEU A 191 10.69 11.33 0.79
CA LEU A 191 9.98 12.59 1.00
C LEU A 191 8.87 12.48 2.07
N PHE A 192 8.18 11.35 2.11
CA PHE A 192 7.12 11.08 3.08
C PHE A 192 7.67 10.99 4.52
N ILE A 193 8.80 10.33 4.69
CA ILE A 193 9.41 10.15 6.02
C ILE A 193 10.09 11.44 6.52
N GLU A 194 10.67 12.23 5.61
CA GLU A 194 11.30 13.51 5.97
C GLU A 194 10.28 14.60 6.35
N HIS A 195 9.05 14.51 5.85
CA HIS A 195 7.99 15.48 6.09
C HIS A 195 7.29 15.24 7.43
#